data_927bad2d599cc4a86b19685c9f27f495
#
_entry.id   927bad2d599cc4a86b19685c9f27f495
#
_cell.length_a   1.000
_cell.length_b   1.000
_cell.length_c   1.000
_cell.angle_alpha   90.00
_cell.angle_beta   90.00
_cell.angle_gamma   90.00
#
_symmetry.space_group_name_H-M   'P 1'
#
loop_
_entity.id
_entity.type
_entity.pdbx_description
1 polymer ?
#
loop_
_entity_poly.entity_id
_entity_poly.type
_entity_poly.pdbx_seq_one_letter_code
_entity_poly.pdbx_strand_id
1 'polypeptide(L)'
;MALLEVEDIHTFYGNISALKGISLSVEEGEIVTLIGSNGAGKSTTLRSVSGLTPPRQGSIRFEGKEIAETAPQDIVRLGISQSPEGRHCFQRMTVRENLDLGAYLRRDGSVNDDMDRVFDLFPRLKEREKQKAGTMSGGEQQMLAIGRALMANP
;
A
#
# COMPACT_ATOMS: atom_id res chain seq x y z
N MET A 1 -10.19 1.16 20.23
CA MET A 1 -9.60 2.40 19.65
C MET A 1 -9.19 2.02 18.24
N ALA A 2 -9.73 2.74 17.25
CA ALA A 2 -9.44 2.41 15.86
C ALA A 2 -7.94 2.53 15.54
N LEU A 3 -7.42 1.59 14.75
CA LEU A 3 -6.04 1.58 14.26
C LEU A 3 -5.85 2.71 13.23
N LEU A 4 -6.82 2.87 12.32
CA LEU A 4 -6.87 3.94 11.32
C LEU A 4 -8.21 4.66 11.42
N GLU A 5 -8.17 5.98 11.49
CA GLU A 5 -9.35 6.84 11.48
C GLU A 5 -9.22 7.86 10.35
N VAL A 6 -10.24 7.93 9.52
CA VAL A 6 -10.38 8.92 8.45
C VAL A 6 -11.65 9.71 8.74
N GLU A 7 -11.54 11.03 8.92
CA GLU A 7 -12.65 11.90 9.29
C GLU A 7 -12.81 13.04 8.29
N ASP A 8 -13.96 13.06 7.63
CA ASP A 8 -14.44 14.13 6.75
C ASP A 8 -13.39 14.62 5.74
N ILE A 9 -12.64 13.69 5.10
CA ILE A 9 -11.59 14.07 4.17
C ILE A 9 -12.15 14.59 2.84
N HIS A 10 -11.62 15.73 2.40
CA HIS A 10 -11.86 16.32 1.09
C HIS A 10 -10.57 16.36 0.30
N THR A 11 -10.51 15.58 -0.79
CA THR A 11 -9.31 15.46 -1.62
C THR A 11 -9.58 15.99 -3.03
N PHE A 12 -8.59 16.65 -3.60
CA PHE A 12 -8.70 17.32 -4.88
C PHE A 12 -7.56 16.95 -5.82
N TYR A 13 -7.87 16.87 -7.11
CA TYR A 13 -6.89 16.88 -8.20
C TYR A 13 -6.98 18.24 -8.91
N GLY A 14 -6.03 19.14 -8.60
CA GLY A 14 -6.15 20.54 -9.00
C GLY A 14 -7.43 21.17 -8.42
N ASN A 15 -8.36 21.60 -9.28
CA ASN A 15 -9.66 22.17 -8.87
C ASN A 15 -10.81 21.15 -8.85
N ILE A 16 -10.54 19.90 -9.19
CA ILE A 16 -11.56 18.85 -9.22
C ILE A 16 -11.65 18.19 -7.85
N SER A 17 -12.82 18.27 -7.22
CA SER A 17 -13.11 17.56 -5.98
C SER A 17 -13.31 16.08 -6.24
N ALA A 18 -12.38 15.25 -5.78
CA ALA A 18 -12.43 13.79 -5.91
C ALA A 18 -13.08 13.11 -4.69
N LEU A 19 -12.83 13.64 -3.49
CA LEU A 19 -13.51 13.21 -2.25
C LEU A 19 -14.23 14.39 -1.62
N LYS A 20 -15.45 14.17 -1.14
CA LYS A 20 -16.37 15.20 -0.63
C LYS A 20 -16.87 14.85 0.78
N GLY A 21 -15.94 14.67 1.71
CA GLY A 21 -16.29 14.34 3.09
C GLY A 21 -16.42 12.83 3.32
N ILE A 22 -15.35 12.07 3.08
CA ILE A 22 -15.30 10.63 3.35
C ILE A 22 -14.82 10.40 4.78
N SER A 23 -15.55 9.54 5.49
CA SER A 23 -15.18 9.06 6.83
C SER A 23 -15.23 7.54 6.87
N LEU A 24 -14.23 6.92 7.50
CA LEU A 24 -14.17 5.49 7.78
C LEU A 24 -13.21 5.23 8.94
N SER A 25 -13.33 4.07 9.56
CA SER A 25 -12.39 3.59 10.56
C SER A 25 -12.03 2.14 10.29
N VAL A 26 -10.84 1.73 10.75
CA VAL A 26 -10.36 0.34 10.70
C VAL A 26 -9.83 -0.01 12.08
N GLU A 27 -10.37 -1.06 12.69
CA GLU A 27 -9.89 -1.61 13.95
C GLU A 27 -8.71 -2.58 13.71
N GLU A 28 -7.95 -2.87 14.75
CA GLU A 28 -6.87 -3.86 14.67
C GLU A 28 -7.43 -5.25 14.30
N GLY A 29 -6.82 -5.91 13.31
CA GLY A 29 -7.27 -7.22 12.81
C GLY A 29 -8.52 -7.19 11.93
N GLU A 30 -9.05 -6.02 11.62
CA GLU A 30 -10.25 -5.86 10.79
C GLU A 30 -9.90 -5.80 9.29
N ILE A 31 -10.81 -6.34 8.46
CA ILE A 31 -10.77 -6.17 7.00
C ILE A 31 -11.92 -5.24 6.60
N VAL A 32 -11.59 -4.07 6.11
CA VAL A 32 -12.55 -3.08 5.59
C VAL A 32 -12.52 -3.07 4.06
N THR A 33 -13.69 -3.07 3.43
CA THR A 33 -13.83 -3.05 1.97
C THR A 33 -14.55 -1.78 1.51
N LEU A 34 -13.95 -1.06 0.56
CA LEU A 34 -14.57 0.06 -0.11
C LEU A 34 -15.29 -0.42 -1.38
N ILE A 35 -16.59 -0.23 -1.44
CA ILE A 35 -17.43 -0.63 -2.59
C ILE A 35 -17.96 0.64 -3.26
N GLY A 36 -17.97 0.64 -4.59
CA GLY A 36 -18.48 1.75 -5.39
C GLY A 36 -18.16 1.61 -6.87
N SER A 37 -18.81 2.39 -7.71
CA SER A 37 -18.55 2.46 -9.15
C SER A 37 -17.16 3.03 -9.44
N ASN A 38 -16.72 2.91 -10.70
CA ASN A 38 -15.51 3.59 -11.15
C ASN A 38 -15.70 5.11 -11.04
N GLY A 39 -14.72 5.80 -10.46
CA GLY A 39 -14.80 7.24 -10.18
C GLY A 39 -15.48 7.60 -8.85
N ALA A 40 -15.91 6.62 -8.03
CA ALA A 40 -16.53 6.88 -6.71
C ALA A 40 -15.54 7.35 -5.63
N GLY A 41 -14.22 7.40 -5.92
CA GLY A 41 -13.21 7.87 -4.98
C GLY A 41 -12.46 6.77 -4.21
N LYS A 42 -12.68 5.48 -4.50
CA LYS A 42 -12.02 4.36 -3.80
C LYS A 42 -10.48 4.47 -3.83
N SER A 43 -9.91 4.56 -5.03
CA SER A 43 -8.46 4.68 -5.20
C SER A 43 -7.93 6.01 -4.64
N THR A 44 -8.70 7.09 -4.72
CA THR A 44 -8.34 8.39 -4.13
C THR A 44 -8.29 8.31 -2.62
N THR A 45 -9.23 7.59 -1.98
CA THR A 45 -9.21 7.37 -0.53
C THR A 45 -7.93 6.66 -0.09
N LEU A 46 -7.56 5.56 -0.77
CA LEU A 46 -6.30 4.84 -0.50
C LEU A 46 -5.07 5.74 -0.74
N ARG A 47 -5.08 6.55 -1.81
CA ARG A 47 -4.00 7.50 -2.09
C ARG A 47 -3.90 8.61 -1.05
N SER A 48 -5.01 9.02 -0.46
CA SER A 48 -5.02 10.01 0.62
C SER A 48 -4.42 9.42 1.89
N VAL A 49 -4.81 8.19 2.26
CA VAL A 49 -4.25 7.48 3.43
C VAL A 49 -2.75 7.22 3.27
N SER A 50 -2.27 6.88 2.06
CA SER A 50 -0.84 6.64 1.80
C SER A 50 -0.02 7.91 1.52
N GLY A 51 -0.62 9.10 1.66
CA GLY A 51 0.07 10.38 1.50
C GLY A 51 0.42 10.77 0.06
N LEU A 52 -0.02 9.97 -0.93
CA LEU A 52 0.23 10.25 -2.35
C LEU A 52 -0.63 11.41 -2.88
N THR A 53 -1.79 11.64 -2.26
CA THR A 53 -2.70 12.75 -2.59
C THR A 53 -3.31 13.24 -1.28
N PRO A 54 -2.61 14.08 -0.51
CA PRO A 54 -3.09 14.56 0.78
C PRO A 54 -4.44 15.25 0.70
N PRO A 55 -5.35 15.06 1.65
CA PRO A 55 -6.60 15.79 1.70
C PRO A 55 -6.35 17.28 2.01
N ARG A 56 -7.20 18.16 1.49
CA ARG A 56 -7.16 19.59 1.83
C ARG A 56 -7.94 19.93 3.10
N GLN A 57 -8.88 19.05 3.50
CA GLN A 57 -9.70 19.18 4.68
C GLN A 57 -9.95 17.81 5.28
N GLY A 58 -10.30 17.78 6.56
CA GLY A 58 -10.49 16.57 7.33
C GLY A 58 -9.21 16.10 8.01
N SER A 59 -9.24 14.94 8.62
CA SER A 59 -8.08 14.34 9.31
C SER A 59 -7.91 12.86 8.99
N ILE A 60 -6.67 12.40 9.04
CA ILE A 60 -6.32 10.97 8.95
C ILE A 60 -5.40 10.67 10.12
N ARG A 61 -5.84 9.76 11.00
CA ARG A 61 -5.04 9.34 12.16
C ARG A 61 -4.71 7.85 12.06
N PHE A 62 -3.48 7.53 12.35
CA PHE A 62 -3.00 6.16 12.51
C PHE A 62 -2.44 5.99 13.92
N GLU A 63 -2.95 5.01 14.68
CA GLU A 63 -2.63 4.81 16.09
C GLU A 63 -2.75 6.12 16.91
N GLY A 64 -3.80 6.89 16.64
CA GLY A 64 -4.08 8.18 17.28
C GLY A 64 -3.19 9.35 16.83
N LYS A 65 -2.22 9.15 15.92
CA LYS A 65 -1.35 10.21 15.39
C LYS A 65 -1.87 10.73 14.07
N GLU A 66 -1.93 12.06 13.92
CA GLU A 66 -2.30 12.70 12.65
C GLU A 66 -1.24 12.44 11.58
N ILE A 67 -1.68 11.98 10.39
CA ILE A 67 -0.80 11.62 9.27
C ILE A 67 -1.18 12.28 7.94
N ALA A 68 -2.24 13.10 7.88
CA ALA A 68 -2.74 13.69 6.63
C ALA A 68 -1.69 14.48 5.84
N GLU A 69 -0.74 15.12 6.54
CA GLU A 69 0.36 15.89 5.94
C GLU A 69 1.70 15.15 5.96
N THR A 70 1.69 13.87 6.35
CA THR A 70 2.92 13.06 6.43
C THR A 70 3.35 12.60 5.04
N ALA A 71 4.65 12.68 4.77
CA ALA A 71 5.20 12.23 3.49
C ALA A 71 5.02 10.71 3.29
N PRO A 72 4.79 10.23 2.04
CA PRO A 72 4.50 8.82 1.76
C PRO A 72 5.53 7.84 2.34
N GLN A 73 6.82 8.16 2.24
CA GLN A 73 7.88 7.32 2.79
C GLN A 73 7.83 7.20 4.32
N ASP A 74 7.36 8.24 5.01
CA ASP A 74 7.23 8.23 6.47
C ASP A 74 5.96 7.47 6.89
N ILE A 75 4.89 7.53 6.10
CA ILE A 75 3.69 6.70 6.29
C ILE A 75 4.05 5.21 6.18
N VAL A 76 4.89 4.82 5.22
CA VAL A 76 5.40 3.44 5.14
C VAL A 76 6.20 3.06 6.39
N ARG A 77 7.04 3.96 6.92
CA ARG A 77 7.78 3.72 8.18
C ARG A 77 6.88 3.56 9.39
N LEU A 78 5.69 4.16 9.38
CA LEU A 78 4.70 3.98 10.44
C LEU A 78 4.00 2.61 10.36
N GLY A 79 4.09 1.89 9.24
CA GLY A 79 3.51 0.57 9.05
C GLY A 79 2.30 0.53 8.11
N ILE A 80 2.02 1.61 7.36
CA ILE A 80 0.98 1.61 6.33
C ILE A 80 1.64 1.37 4.97
N SER A 81 1.31 0.25 4.34
CA SER A 81 1.80 -0.12 3.01
C SER A 81 0.65 -0.25 2.01
N GLN A 82 0.88 0.14 0.77
CA GLN A 82 -0.11 0.05 -0.30
C GLN A 82 0.40 -0.81 -1.45
N SER A 83 -0.40 -1.80 -1.86
CA SER A 83 -0.24 -2.47 -3.15
C SER A 83 -1.01 -1.68 -4.21
N PRO A 84 -0.36 -1.08 -5.20
CA PRO A 84 -1.02 -0.21 -6.16
C PRO A 84 -1.89 -0.99 -7.14
N GLU A 85 -2.94 -0.33 -7.63
CA GLU A 85 -3.71 -0.80 -8.78
C GLU A 85 -2.81 -0.85 -10.04
N GLY A 86 -3.05 -1.81 -10.95
CA GLY A 86 -2.27 -1.95 -12.18
C GLY A 86 -0.90 -2.63 -11.99
N ARG A 87 -0.69 -3.31 -10.88
CA ARG A 87 0.48 -4.13 -10.56
C ARG A 87 1.78 -3.34 -10.32
N HIS A 88 2.16 -2.42 -11.18
CA HIS A 88 3.32 -1.53 -11.07
C HIS A 88 4.62 -2.22 -10.59
N CYS A 89 4.89 -3.42 -11.12
CA CYS A 89 6.18 -4.08 -10.90
C CYS A 89 7.28 -3.43 -11.74
N PHE A 90 8.49 -3.43 -11.23
CA PHE A 90 9.67 -3.02 -11.99
C PHE A 90 10.03 -4.15 -12.98
N GLN A 91 9.55 -4.03 -14.21
CA GLN A 91 9.55 -5.11 -15.19
C GLN A 91 10.94 -5.62 -15.57
N ARG A 92 11.96 -4.75 -15.52
CA ARG A 92 13.35 -5.08 -15.84
C ARG A 92 14.11 -5.73 -14.67
N MET A 93 13.55 -5.67 -13.47
CA MET A 93 14.09 -6.27 -12.27
C MET A 93 13.52 -7.68 -12.06
N THR A 94 14.28 -8.52 -11.37
CA THR A 94 13.82 -9.85 -10.97
C THR A 94 12.70 -9.78 -9.93
N VAL A 95 12.04 -10.90 -9.70
CA VAL A 95 11.08 -11.06 -8.59
C VAL A 95 11.73 -10.68 -7.27
N ARG A 96 12.90 -11.25 -6.97
CA ARG A 96 13.62 -10.97 -5.72
C ARG A 96 13.97 -9.50 -5.57
N GLU A 97 14.53 -8.87 -6.59
CA GLU A 97 14.86 -7.43 -6.56
C GLU A 97 13.63 -6.55 -6.34
N ASN A 98 12.47 -6.91 -6.93
CA ASN A 98 11.22 -6.20 -6.65
C ASN A 98 10.79 -6.33 -5.19
N LEU A 99 10.93 -7.51 -4.58
CA LEU A 99 10.62 -7.74 -3.17
C LEU A 99 11.58 -6.98 -2.26
N ASP A 100 12.88 -7.02 -2.54
CA ASP A 100 13.91 -6.29 -1.78
C ASP A 100 13.62 -4.78 -1.74
N LEU A 101 13.10 -4.20 -2.83
CA LEU A 101 12.66 -2.80 -2.85
C LEU A 101 11.52 -2.50 -1.88
N GLY A 102 10.63 -3.47 -1.61
CA GLY A 102 9.59 -3.33 -0.60
C GLY A 102 10.14 -3.10 0.80
N ALA A 103 11.31 -3.65 1.11
CA ALA A 103 12.00 -3.50 2.38
C ALA A 103 13.00 -2.32 2.41
N TYR A 104 13.06 -1.48 1.37
CA TYR A 104 14.10 -0.45 1.18
C TYR A 104 14.25 0.52 2.37
N LEU A 105 13.14 0.86 3.02
CA LEU A 105 13.13 1.79 4.16
C LEU A 105 13.46 1.13 5.51
N ARG A 106 13.51 -0.19 5.56
CA ARG A 106 13.73 -0.95 6.79
C ARG A 106 15.19 -0.95 7.20
N ARG A 107 15.41 -1.04 8.51
CA ARG A 107 16.74 -1.10 9.14
C ARG A 107 16.84 -2.26 10.14
N ASP A 108 15.80 -3.09 10.24
CA ASP A 108 15.79 -4.29 11.09
C ASP A 108 16.48 -5.48 10.43
N GLY A 109 16.79 -6.50 11.20
CA GLY A 109 17.46 -7.71 10.73
C GLY A 109 16.55 -8.80 10.17
N SER A 110 15.21 -8.59 10.12
CA SER A 110 14.24 -9.63 9.79
C SER A 110 13.76 -9.64 8.33
N VAL A 111 14.41 -8.88 7.46
CA VAL A 111 14.01 -8.79 6.03
C VAL A 111 14.02 -10.16 5.34
N ASN A 112 14.99 -11.04 5.66
CA ASN A 112 15.05 -12.37 5.08
C ASN A 112 13.89 -13.27 5.57
N ASP A 113 13.52 -13.16 6.84
CA ASP A 113 12.40 -13.92 7.41
C ASP A 113 11.09 -13.52 6.75
N ASP A 114 10.89 -12.22 6.51
CA ASP A 114 9.71 -11.72 5.79
C ASP A 114 9.73 -12.10 4.30
N MET A 115 10.91 -12.17 3.69
CA MET A 115 11.04 -12.71 2.33
C MET A 115 10.58 -14.18 2.27
N ASP A 116 10.99 -15.00 3.23
CA ASP A 116 10.56 -16.39 3.32
C ASP A 116 9.03 -16.50 3.54
N ARG A 117 8.46 -15.65 4.41
CA ARG A 117 7.00 -15.57 4.59
C ARG A 117 6.26 -15.20 3.29
N VAL A 118 6.76 -14.26 2.52
CA VAL A 118 6.17 -13.89 1.22
C VAL A 118 6.26 -15.07 0.25
N PHE A 119 7.35 -15.80 0.22
CA PHE A 119 7.50 -16.99 -0.61
C PHE A 119 6.61 -18.16 -0.16
N ASP A 120 6.36 -18.28 1.14
CA ASP A 120 5.40 -19.27 1.66
C ASP A 120 3.96 -18.92 1.26
N LEU A 121 3.59 -17.63 1.30
CA LEU A 121 2.29 -17.14 0.83
C LEU A 121 2.12 -17.28 -0.69
N PHE A 122 3.19 -17.06 -1.43
CA PHE A 122 3.21 -17.07 -2.89
C PHE A 122 4.33 -17.96 -3.43
N PRO A 123 4.20 -19.32 -3.36
CA PRO A 123 5.25 -20.25 -3.79
C PRO A 123 5.73 -20.03 -5.23
N ARG A 124 4.84 -19.55 -6.11
CA ARG A 124 5.21 -19.23 -7.51
C ARG A 124 6.26 -18.13 -7.61
N LEU A 125 6.28 -17.18 -6.66
CA LEU A 125 7.31 -16.14 -6.62
C LEU A 125 8.68 -16.74 -6.28
N LYS A 126 8.73 -17.72 -5.37
CA LYS A 126 9.96 -18.45 -5.01
C LYS A 126 10.51 -19.24 -6.20
N GLU A 127 9.65 -19.97 -6.90
CA GLU A 127 10.04 -20.73 -8.10
C GLU A 127 10.64 -19.84 -9.19
N ARG A 128 10.24 -18.57 -9.22
CA ARG A 128 10.60 -17.59 -10.25
C ARG A 128 11.42 -16.43 -9.72
N GLU A 129 12.08 -16.58 -8.56
CA GLU A 129 12.75 -15.46 -7.87
C GLU A 129 13.79 -14.73 -8.72
N LYS A 130 14.45 -15.46 -9.64
CA LYS A 130 15.45 -14.92 -10.57
C LYS A 130 14.89 -14.45 -11.91
N GLN A 131 13.60 -14.69 -12.16
CA GLN A 131 12.93 -14.28 -13.40
C GLN A 131 12.60 -12.78 -13.38
N LYS A 132 12.72 -12.12 -14.53
CA LYS A 132 12.31 -10.72 -14.68
C LYS A 132 10.80 -10.58 -14.56
N ALA A 133 10.34 -9.63 -13.74
CA ALA A 133 8.92 -9.43 -13.48
C ALA A 133 8.09 -9.15 -14.75
N GLY A 134 8.66 -8.49 -15.75
CA GLY A 134 8.00 -8.20 -17.01
C GLY A 134 7.64 -9.43 -17.84
N THR A 135 8.27 -10.59 -17.57
CA THR A 135 8.02 -11.85 -18.28
C THR A 135 7.02 -12.77 -17.56
N MET A 136 6.49 -12.33 -16.43
CA MET A 136 5.53 -13.09 -15.62
C MET A 136 4.09 -12.86 -16.10
N SER A 137 3.22 -13.82 -15.78
CA SER A 137 1.78 -13.67 -16.02
C SER A 137 1.19 -12.51 -15.21
N GLY A 138 0.00 -12.03 -15.61
CA GLY A 138 -0.68 -10.95 -14.89
C GLY A 138 -0.99 -11.29 -13.44
N GLY A 139 -1.38 -12.53 -13.15
CA GLY A 139 -1.63 -13.00 -11.79
C GLY A 139 -0.35 -13.06 -10.94
N GLU A 140 0.76 -13.53 -11.51
CA GLU A 140 2.06 -13.56 -10.84
C GLU A 140 2.58 -12.14 -10.55
N GLN A 141 2.39 -11.19 -11.47
CA GLN A 141 2.73 -9.79 -11.24
C GLN A 141 1.88 -9.17 -10.12
N GLN A 142 0.61 -9.57 -10.00
CA GLN A 142 -0.24 -9.13 -8.89
C GLN A 142 0.23 -9.71 -7.55
N MET A 143 0.59 -10.99 -7.50
CA MET A 143 1.21 -11.59 -6.31
C MET A 143 2.49 -10.87 -5.93
N LEU A 144 3.33 -10.51 -6.91
CA LEU A 144 4.56 -9.76 -6.69
C LEU A 144 4.30 -8.36 -6.13
N ALA A 145 3.30 -7.64 -6.62
CA ALA A 145 2.92 -6.33 -6.11
C ALA A 145 2.46 -6.40 -4.65
N ILE A 146 1.66 -7.41 -4.29
CA ILE A 146 1.23 -7.67 -2.91
C ILE A 146 2.42 -8.05 -2.04
N GLY A 147 3.24 -8.99 -2.50
CA GLY A 147 4.45 -9.43 -1.79
C GLY A 147 5.39 -8.27 -1.49
N ARG A 148 5.62 -7.39 -2.46
CA ARG A 148 6.43 -6.18 -2.27
C ARG A 148 5.86 -5.25 -1.19
N ALA A 149 4.53 -5.09 -1.12
CA ALA A 149 3.90 -4.31 -0.07
C ALA A 149 4.10 -4.96 1.32
N LEU A 150 4.00 -6.29 1.40
CA LEU A 150 4.24 -7.05 2.63
C LEU A 150 5.67 -6.96 3.13
N MET A 151 6.65 -6.78 2.24
CA MET A 151 8.06 -6.62 2.62
C MET A 151 8.34 -5.34 3.42
N ALA A 152 7.44 -4.36 3.40
CA ALA A 152 7.52 -3.20 4.29
C ALA A 152 7.24 -3.54 5.76
N ASN A 153 6.80 -4.76 6.07
CA ASN A 153 6.35 -5.24 7.39
C ASN A 153 5.26 -4.33 7.98
N PRO A 154 4.13 -4.19 7.25
CA PRO A 154 3.04 -3.34 7.68
C PRO A 154 2.33 -3.86 8.93
#